data_2a5c1f2266b37656b071f267f4d20ec8
#
_entry.id   2a5c1f2266b37656b071f267f4d20ec8
#
_cell.length_a   1.000
_cell.length_b   1.000
_cell.length_c   1.000
_cell.angle_alpha   90.00
_cell.angle_beta   90.00
_cell.angle_gamma   90.00
#
_symmetry.space_group_name_H-M   'P 1'
#
loop_
_entity.id
_entity.type
_entity.pdbx_description
1 polymer ?
#
loop_
_entity_poly.entity_id
_entity_poly.type
_entity_poly.pdbx_seq_one_letter_code
_entity_poly.pdbx_strand_id
1 'polypeptide(L)'
;DEMKKLNGILEYYNRQREADRSEQLLTEYGDLRLTGLQTMSYARIRKLDSDFVRVERQQRVVQAIYRQLGTLDLMQLTGVMTAYIGKVNTNVTLAQAASLLSSVMGYSDVQVQTLRVPADGAYRSDMLSDTYYIIPKLERCRQDIAAFLGS
;
A
#
# COMPACT_ATOMS: atom_id res chain seq x y z
N ASP A 1 -11.08 12.49 -9.81
CA ASP A 1 -12.10 12.18 -8.86
C ASP A 1 -11.63 11.43 -7.58
N GLU A 2 -10.37 10.96 -7.57
CA GLU A 2 -9.75 10.32 -6.40
C GLU A 2 -9.74 11.26 -5.19
N MET A 3 -9.39 12.53 -5.37
CA MET A 3 -9.38 13.53 -4.30
C MET A 3 -10.77 13.70 -3.64
N LYS A 4 -11.84 13.76 -4.42
CA LYS A 4 -13.21 13.85 -3.89
C LYS A 4 -13.57 12.62 -3.05
N LYS A 5 -13.19 11.42 -3.49
CA LYS A 5 -13.42 10.17 -2.74
C LYS A 5 -12.56 10.11 -1.49
N LEU A 6 -11.29 10.50 -1.57
CA LEU A 6 -10.39 10.57 -0.43
C LEU A 6 -10.93 11.54 0.62
N ASN A 7 -11.31 12.75 0.22
CA ASN A 7 -11.87 13.76 1.14
C ASN A 7 -13.16 13.26 1.80
N GLY A 8 -14.05 12.57 1.08
CA GLY A 8 -15.24 11.97 1.69
C GLY A 8 -14.91 10.91 2.75
N ILE A 9 -13.85 10.14 2.59
CA ILE A 9 -13.36 9.20 3.60
C ILE A 9 -12.76 9.97 4.80
N LEU A 10 -11.99 11.03 4.55
CA LEU A 10 -11.42 11.87 5.60
C LEU A 10 -12.53 12.54 6.43
N GLU A 11 -13.55 13.08 5.80
CA GLU A 11 -14.70 13.68 6.49
C GLU A 11 -15.42 12.67 7.39
N TYR A 12 -15.56 11.42 6.94
CA TYR A 12 -16.11 10.35 7.76
C TYR A 12 -15.28 10.11 9.02
N TYR A 13 -13.94 10.03 8.89
CA TYR A 13 -13.05 9.84 10.04
C TYR A 13 -12.97 11.07 10.93
N ASN A 14 -12.95 12.28 10.36
CA ASN A 14 -12.92 13.53 11.12
C ASN A 14 -14.15 13.67 12.03
N ARG A 15 -15.32 13.24 11.56
CA ARG A 15 -16.55 13.25 12.40
C ARG A 15 -16.47 12.33 13.63
N GLN A 16 -15.58 11.37 13.64
CA GLN A 16 -15.40 10.42 14.75
C GLN A 16 -14.21 10.79 15.66
N ARG A 17 -13.51 11.86 15.34
CA ARG A 17 -12.33 12.33 16.07
C ARG A 17 -12.64 13.63 16.82
N GLU A 18 -11.85 13.89 17.85
CA GLU A 18 -11.81 15.21 18.49
C GLU A 18 -11.32 16.26 17.49
N ALA A 19 -11.80 17.50 17.62
CA ALA A 19 -11.53 18.56 16.64
C ALA A 19 -10.03 18.85 16.45
N ASP A 20 -9.23 18.70 17.48
CA ASP A 20 -7.77 18.88 17.46
C ASP A 20 -7.01 17.78 16.71
N ARG A 21 -7.68 16.65 16.42
CA ARG A 21 -7.13 15.51 15.66
C ARG A 21 -7.72 15.38 14.27
N SER A 22 -8.50 16.36 13.84
CA SER A 22 -9.05 16.40 12.50
C SER A 22 -7.96 16.68 11.46
N GLU A 23 -8.04 15.98 10.33
CA GLU A 23 -7.11 16.15 9.21
C GLU A 23 -7.67 17.12 8.18
N GLN A 24 -6.82 17.95 7.62
CA GLN A 24 -7.21 18.85 6.54
C GLN A 24 -7.60 18.05 5.29
N LEU A 25 -8.63 18.52 4.60
CA LEU A 25 -9.01 17.99 3.30
C LEU A 25 -7.98 18.42 2.24
N LEU A 26 -7.81 17.59 1.24
CA LEU A 26 -6.94 17.93 0.12
C LEU A 26 -7.63 18.94 -0.80
N THR A 27 -6.89 19.94 -1.20
CA THR A 27 -7.34 21.02 -2.10
C THR A 27 -6.56 21.04 -3.42
N GLU A 28 -5.45 20.28 -3.49
CA GLU A 28 -4.54 20.26 -4.64
C GLU A 28 -4.41 18.84 -5.19
N TYR A 29 -4.01 18.75 -6.45
CA TYR A 29 -3.71 17.51 -7.17
C TYR A 29 -2.21 17.38 -7.42
N GLY A 30 -1.74 16.16 -7.61
CA GLY A 30 -0.35 15.86 -7.99
C GLY A 30 0.38 15.05 -6.93
N ASP A 31 1.69 15.14 -6.93
CA ASP A 31 2.55 14.48 -5.94
C ASP A 31 2.52 15.27 -4.63
N LEU A 32 1.71 14.80 -3.71
CA LEU A 32 1.48 15.42 -2.41
C LEU A 32 2.08 14.59 -1.29
N ARG A 33 2.63 15.28 -0.28
CA ARG A 33 3.00 14.63 0.97
C ARG A 33 1.74 14.45 1.83
N LEU A 34 1.28 13.22 1.93
CA LEU A 34 0.09 12.87 2.69
C LEU A 34 0.42 12.56 4.16
N THR A 35 -0.49 12.91 5.07
CA THR A 35 -0.46 12.41 6.45
C THR A 35 -0.82 10.92 6.49
N GLY A 36 -0.62 10.27 7.64
CA GLY A 36 -0.98 8.87 7.80
C GLY A 36 -2.45 8.58 7.55
N LEU A 37 -3.35 9.46 8.00
CA LEU A 37 -4.80 9.29 7.78
C LEU A 37 -5.18 9.53 6.31
N GLN A 38 -4.59 10.54 5.67
CA GLN A 38 -4.78 10.80 4.24
C GLN A 38 -4.27 9.63 3.39
N THR A 39 -3.11 9.08 3.71
CA THR A 39 -2.54 7.89 3.04
C THR A 39 -3.44 6.68 3.20
N MET A 40 -3.94 6.42 4.41
CA MET A 40 -4.89 5.33 4.66
C MET A 40 -6.19 5.55 3.88
N SER A 41 -6.71 6.77 3.85
CA SER A 41 -7.93 7.11 3.11
C SER A 41 -7.76 6.91 1.61
N TYR A 42 -6.60 7.29 1.05
CA TYR A 42 -6.24 7.04 -0.35
C TYR A 42 -6.24 5.54 -0.70
N ALA A 43 -5.59 4.72 0.14
CA ALA A 43 -5.55 3.27 -0.06
C ALA A 43 -6.93 2.59 0.06
N ARG A 44 -7.89 3.26 0.71
CA ARG A 44 -9.26 2.75 0.96
C ARG A 44 -10.31 3.24 -0.04
N ILE A 45 -9.95 4.05 -1.02
CA ILE A 45 -10.87 4.49 -2.07
C ILE A 45 -11.50 3.27 -2.76
N ARG A 46 -12.83 3.23 -2.77
CA ARG A 46 -13.65 2.19 -3.42
C ARG A 46 -14.74 2.82 -4.27
N LYS A 47 -15.32 2.03 -5.17
CA LYS A 47 -16.46 2.43 -6.03
C LYS A 47 -16.16 3.63 -6.94
N LEU A 48 -14.90 3.89 -7.23
CA LEU A 48 -14.47 4.86 -8.22
C LEU A 48 -14.09 4.15 -9.52
N ASP A 49 -13.46 3.00 -9.36
CA ASP A 49 -12.86 2.20 -10.41
C ASP A 49 -12.83 0.71 -10.02
N SER A 50 -12.15 -0.10 -10.81
CA SER A 50 -12.02 -1.54 -10.55
C SER A 50 -11.21 -1.83 -9.28
N ASP A 51 -11.39 -3.04 -8.74
CA ASP A 51 -10.56 -3.54 -7.64
C ASP A 51 -9.07 -3.59 -8.01
N PHE A 52 -8.73 -3.71 -9.27
CA PHE A 52 -7.35 -3.66 -9.75
C PHE A 52 -6.71 -2.29 -9.51
N VAL A 53 -7.40 -1.21 -9.83
CA VAL A 53 -6.89 0.15 -9.57
C VAL A 53 -6.74 0.43 -8.07
N ARG A 54 -7.61 -0.17 -7.24
CA ARG A 54 -7.43 -0.13 -5.77
C ARG A 54 -6.12 -0.80 -5.35
N VAL A 55 -5.81 -1.98 -5.88
CA VAL A 55 -4.56 -2.68 -5.61
C VAL A 55 -3.36 -1.84 -6.05
N GLU A 56 -3.42 -1.21 -7.21
CA GLU A 56 -2.35 -0.29 -7.67
C GLU A 56 -2.15 0.90 -6.73
N ARG A 57 -3.23 1.51 -6.21
CA ARG A 57 -3.12 2.56 -5.18
C ARG A 57 -2.42 2.06 -3.91
N GLN A 58 -2.78 0.86 -3.46
CA GLN A 58 -2.13 0.24 -2.30
C GLN A 58 -0.64 -0.04 -2.56
N GLN A 59 -0.28 -0.52 -3.73
CA GLN A 59 1.10 -0.73 -4.13
C GLN A 59 1.89 0.59 -4.17
N ARG A 60 1.31 1.68 -4.71
CA ARG A 60 1.93 3.02 -4.68
C ARG A 60 2.23 3.49 -3.27
N VAL A 61 1.29 3.27 -2.33
CA VAL A 61 1.49 3.60 -0.91
C VAL A 61 2.64 2.80 -0.31
N VAL A 62 2.69 1.48 -0.54
CA VAL A 62 3.78 0.63 -0.05
C VAL A 62 5.13 1.08 -0.61
N GLN A 63 5.20 1.36 -1.92
CA GLN A 63 6.41 1.87 -2.56
C GLN A 63 6.85 3.22 -2.00
N ALA A 64 5.90 4.13 -1.73
CA ALA A 64 6.21 5.44 -1.15
C ALA A 64 6.76 5.31 0.28
N ILE A 65 6.16 4.44 1.10
CA ILE A 65 6.66 4.12 2.44
C ILE A 65 8.07 3.54 2.36
N TYR A 66 8.30 2.59 1.47
CA TYR A 66 9.61 1.97 1.28
C TYR A 66 10.69 3.01 0.90
N ARG A 67 10.40 3.88 -0.07
CA ARG A 67 11.32 4.98 -0.46
C ARG A 67 11.62 5.90 0.72
N GLN A 68 10.61 6.25 1.51
CA GLN A 68 10.79 7.10 2.67
C GLN A 68 11.62 6.42 3.77
N LEU A 69 11.41 5.14 4.02
CA LEU A 69 12.23 4.37 4.97
C LEU A 69 13.70 4.34 4.53
N GLY A 70 13.98 4.22 3.23
CA GLY A 70 15.33 4.25 2.68
C GLY A 70 16.07 5.59 2.85
N THR A 71 15.38 6.67 3.19
CA THR A 71 16.00 7.99 3.48
C THR A 71 16.34 8.18 4.96
N LEU A 72 15.89 7.26 5.84
CA LEU A 72 16.10 7.35 7.28
C LEU A 72 17.46 6.77 7.67
N ASP A 73 18.11 7.40 8.63
CA ASP A 73 19.29 6.84 9.27
C ASP A 73 18.93 5.72 10.27
N LEU A 74 19.94 5.03 10.81
CA LEU A 74 19.74 3.90 11.71
C LEU A 74 19.01 4.32 13.00
N MET A 75 19.28 5.51 13.52
CA MET A 75 18.64 6.02 14.74
C MET A 75 17.15 6.28 14.50
N GLN A 76 16.82 6.92 13.38
CA GLN A 76 15.45 7.20 12.97
C GLN A 76 14.67 5.92 12.73
N LEU A 77 15.27 4.93 12.02
CA LEU A 77 14.67 3.61 11.78
C LEU A 77 14.40 2.87 13.09
N THR A 78 15.36 2.90 14.02
CA THR A 78 15.19 2.30 15.35
C THR A 78 14.07 2.99 16.12
N GLY A 79 13.96 4.31 16.02
CA GLY A 79 12.85 5.09 16.60
C GLY A 79 11.48 4.67 16.03
N VAL A 80 11.37 4.53 14.72
CA VAL A 80 10.14 4.02 14.06
C VAL A 80 9.81 2.61 14.55
N MET A 81 10.78 1.70 14.56
CA MET A 81 10.57 0.34 15.05
C MET A 81 10.07 0.31 16.49
N THR A 82 10.73 1.03 17.39
CA THR A 82 10.37 1.07 18.81
C THR A 82 8.97 1.64 19.03
N ALA A 83 8.59 2.67 18.25
CA ALA A 83 7.28 3.29 18.35
C ALA A 83 6.13 2.36 17.91
N TYR A 84 6.40 1.43 17.00
CA TYR A 84 5.35 0.59 16.38
C TYR A 84 5.38 -0.87 16.79
N ILE A 85 6.50 -1.42 17.30
CA ILE A 85 6.62 -2.86 17.60
C ILE A 85 5.58 -3.33 18.63
N GLY A 86 5.25 -2.49 19.60
CA GLY A 86 4.20 -2.79 20.60
C GLY A 86 2.77 -2.68 20.08
N LYS A 87 2.58 -2.15 18.86
CA LYS A 87 1.26 -1.98 18.22
C LYS A 87 0.97 -3.03 17.16
N VAL A 88 1.95 -3.86 16.84
CA VAL A 88 1.84 -4.93 15.83
C VAL A 88 1.82 -6.27 16.55
N ASN A 89 0.76 -7.04 16.33
CA ASN A 89 0.71 -8.41 16.81
C ASN A 89 1.47 -9.31 15.82
N THR A 90 2.66 -9.75 16.21
CA THR A 90 3.57 -10.52 15.35
C THR A 90 4.36 -11.52 16.18
N ASN A 91 4.80 -12.60 15.56
CA ASN A 91 5.74 -13.57 16.12
C ASN A 91 7.22 -13.19 15.85
N VAL A 92 7.46 -12.08 15.16
CA VAL A 92 8.82 -11.56 14.93
C VAL A 92 9.32 -10.88 16.19
N THR A 93 10.43 -11.34 16.72
CA THR A 93 11.08 -10.72 17.88
C THR A 93 11.79 -9.42 17.50
N LEU A 94 12.03 -8.56 18.50
CA LEU A 94 12.79 -7.31 18.29
C LEU A 94 14.18 -7.58 17.71
N ALA A 95 14.86 -8.64 18.16
CA ALA A 95 16.18 -9.02 17.66
C ALA A 95 16.12 -9.44 16.17
N GLN A 96 15.11 -10.23 15.78
CA GLN A 96 14.88 -10.59 14.38
C GLN A 96 14.56 -9.38 13.53
N ALA A 97 13.72 -8.48 14.01
CA ALA A 97 13.40 -7.24 13.31
C ALA A 97 14.62 -6.35 13.13
N ALA A 98 15.47 -6.21 14.14
CA ALA A 98 16.72 -5.47 14.06
C ALA A 98 17.73 -6.11 13.10
N SER A 99 17.83 -7.44 13.07
CA SER A 99 18.66 -8.17 12.12
C SER A 99 18.18 -7.98 10.66
N LEU A 100 16.88 -8.05 10.43
CA LEU A 100 16.29 -7.78 9.12
C LEU A 100 16.57 -6.34 8.67
N LEU A 101 16.41 -5.38 9.57
CA LEU A 101 16.68 -3.99 9.29
C LEU A 101 18.15 -3.76 8.90
N SER A 102 19.09 -4.30 9.65
CA SER A 102 20.53 -4.18 9.34
C SER A 102 20.90 -4.84 8.01
N SER A 103 20.24 -5.96 7.67
CA SER A 103 20.42 -6.61 6.36
C SER A 103 19.94 -5.73 5.22
N VAL A 104 18.76 -5.09 5.37
CA VAL A 104 18.20 -4.19 4.34
C VAL A 104 19.05 -2.93 4.18
N MET A 105 19.59 -2.39 5.24
CA MET A 105 20.46 -1.19 5.17
C MET A 105 21.79 -1.44 4.43
N GLY A 106 22.23 -2.69 4.31
CA GLY A 106 23.40 -3.06 3.50
C GLY A 106 23.16 -2.97 1.99
N TYR A 107 21.91 -2.82 1.57
CA TYR A 107 21.53 -2.71 0.16
C TYR A 107 21.14 -1.27 -0.16
N SER A 108 22.07 -0.49 -0.66
CA SER A 108 21.86 0.94 -1.00
C SER A 108 20.96 1.17 -2.23
N ASP A 109 20.62 0.13 -2.97
CA ASP A 109 19.93 0.26 -4.28
C ASP A 109 18.83 -0.79 -4.47
N VAL A 110 18.02 -1.03 -3.42
CA VAL A 110 16.90 -1.97 -3.53
C VAL A 110 15.74 -1.32 -4.28
N GLN A 111 15.41 -1.87 -5.44
CA GLN A 111 14.23 -1.49 -6.19
C GLN A 111 13.05 -2.39 -5.84
N VAL A 112 11.95 -1.79 -5.39
CA VAL A 112 10.70 -2.52 -5.15
C VAL A 112 9.96 -2.67 -6.48
N GLN A 113 9.91 -3.88 -6.97
CA GLN A 113 9.08 -4.25 -8.12
C GLN A 113 7.77 -4.87 -7.63
N THR A 114 6.72 -4.67 -8.38
CA THR A 114 5.39 -5.21 -8.06
C THR A 114 4.80 -5.92 -9.27
N LEU A 115 4.18 -7.06 -9.04
CA LEU A 115 3.42 -7.80 -10.04
C LEU A 115 1.99 -7.94 -9.57
N ARG A 116 1.04 -7.59 -10.42
CA ARG A 116 -0.39 -7.89 -10.19
C ARG A 116 -0.75 -9.22 -10.87
N VAL A 117 -1.36 -10.11 -10.12
CA VAL A 117 -1.85 -11.40 -10.63
C VAL A 117 -3.36 -11.51 -10.35
N PRO A 118 -4.18 -11.74 -11.38
CA PRO A 118 -3.84 -11.86 -12.81
C PRO A 118 -3.48 -10.50 -13.45
N ALA A 119 -2.53 -10.51 -14.39
CA ALA A 119 -2.18 -9.38 -15.23
C ALA A 119 -3.28 -9.12 -16.28
N ASP A 120 -3.20 -7.96 -16.96
CA ASP A 120 -4.13 -7.65 -18.03
C ASP A 120 -4.04 -8.71 -19.15
N GLY A 121 -5.22 -9.16 -19.61
CA GLY A 121 -5.32 -10.26 -20.56
C GLY A 121 -5.12 -11.68 -19.99
N ALA A 122 -4.64 -11.80 -18.73
CA ALA A 122 -4.48 -13.09 -18.03
C ALA A 122 -5.74 -13.54 -17.27
N TYR A 123 -6.90 -12.94 -17.54
CA TYR A 123 -8.19 -13.33 -16.97
C TYR A 123 -9.30 -13.13 -17.98
N ARG A 124 -10.46 -13.68 -17.69
CA ARG A 124 -11.74 -13.34 -18.29
C ARG A 124 -12.70 -12.92 -17.19
N SER A 125 -13.66 -12.09 -17.55
CA SER A 125 -14.73 -11.68 -16.66
C SER A 125 -15.99 -12.46 -17.01
N ASP A 126 -16.73 -12.87 -16.00
CA ASP A 126 -18.01 -13.55 -16.17
C ASP A 126 -19.01 -13.08 -15.12
N MET A 127 -20.28 -13.21 -15.41
CA MET A 127 -21.37 -12.83 -14.51
C MET A 127 -22.21 -14.07 -14.20
N LEU A 128 -22.28 -14.43 -12.93
CA LEU A 128 -23.08 -15.56 -12.45
C LEU A 128 -23.99 -15.06 -11.32
N SER A 129 -25.31 -15.24 -11.50
CA SER A 129 -26.32 -14.83 -10.51
C SER A 129 -26.12 -13.39 -9.99
N ASP A 130 -26.02 -12.43 -10.91
CA ASP A 130 -25.79 -10.99 -10.64
C ASP A 130 -24.48 -10.67 -9.91
N THR A 131 -23.56 -11.61 -9.80
CA THR A 131 -22.24 -11.41 -9.23
C THR A 131 -21.17 -11.48 -10.31
N TYR A 132 -20.31 -10.47 -10.31
CA TYR A 132 -19.19 -10.36 -11.25
C TYR A 132 -18.00 -11.16 -10.75
N TYR A 133 -17.49 -12.07 -11.58
CA TYR A 133 -16.33 -12.92 -11.28
C TYR A 133 -15.18 -12.62 -12.21
N ILE A 134 -13.97 -12.66 -11.66
CA ILE A 134 -12.72 -12.66 -12.40
C ILE A 134 -12.18 -14.08 -12.40
N ILE A 135 -12.10 -14.70 -13.57
CA ILE A 135 -11.64 -16.07 -13.75
C ILE A 135 -10.23 -16.01 -14.33
N PRO A 136 -9.18 -16.31 -13.54
CA PRO A 136 -7.81 -16.24 -14.02
C PRO A 136 -7.49 -17.36 -15.02
N LYS A 137 -6.69 -17.04 -16.01
CA LYS A 137 -6.02 -18.01 -16.90
C LYS A 137 -4.78 -18.53 -16.18
N LEU A 138 -4.91 -19.60 -15.41
CA LEU A 138 -3.91 -20.07 -14.46
C LEU A 138 -2.53 -20.27 -15.10
N GLU A 139 -2.47 -20.86 -16.30
CA GLU A 139 -1.20 -21.09 -16.97
C GLU A 139 -0.50 -19.79 -17.32
N ARG A 140 -1.23 -18.80 -17.80
CA ARG A 140 -0.67 -17.47 -18.06
C ARG A 140 -0.21 -16.79 -16.77
N CYS A 141 -0.96 -16.89 -15.69
CA CYS A 141 -0.56 -16.35 -14.38
C CYS A 141 0.73 -16.99 -13.87
N ARG A 142 0.91 -18.31 -14.04
CA ARG A 142 2.15 -19.02 -13.69
C ARG A 142 3.34 -18.52 -14.48
N GLN A 143 3.17 -18.32 -15.79
CA GLN A 143 4.22 -17.80 -16.67
C GLN A 143 4.61 -16.37 -16.25
N ASP A 144 3.62 -15.50 -15.98
CA ASP A 144 3.87 -14.11 -15.55
C ASP A 144 4.64 -14.06 -14.21
N ILE A 145 4.28 -14.92 -13.24
CA ILE A 145 4.98 -15.04 -11.96
C ILE A 145 6.41 -15.57 -12.18
N ALA A 146 6.59 -16.61 -12.99
CA ALA A 146 7.91 -17.18 -13.25
C ALA A 146 8.85 -16.18 -13.95
N ALA A 147 8.33 -15.42 -14.91
CA ALA A 147 9.07 -14.36 -15.58
C ALA A 147 9.48 -13.24 -14.62
N PHE A 148 8.57 -12.84 -13.71
CA PHE A 148 8.83 -11.80 -12.71
C PHE A 148 9.89 -12.23 -11.68
N LEU A 149 9.87 -13.48 -11.24
CA LEU A 149 10.83 -14.01 -10.25
C LEU A 149 12.18 -14.37 -10.86
N GLY A 150 12.24 -14.57 -12.18
CA GLY A 150 13.47 -14.89 -12.91
C GLY A 150 14.16 -13.67 -13.54
N SER A 151 13.62 -12.48 -13.34
CA SER A 151 14.13 -11.21 -13.87
C SER A 151 15.18 -10.56 -12.96
#